data_85063577adc7148e0cea2fe1d80bfad5
#
_entry.id   85063577adc7148e0cea2fe1d80bfad5
#
_cell.length_a   1.000
_cell.length_b   1.000
_cell.length_c   1.000
_cell.angle_alpha   90.00
_cell.angle_beta   90.00
_cell.angle_gamma   90.00
#
_symmetry.space_group_name_H-M   'P 1'
#
loop_
_entity.id
_entity.type
_entity.pdbx_description
1 polymer ?
#
loop_
_entity_poly.entity_id
_entity_poly.type
_entity_poly.pdbx_seq_one_letter_code
_entity_poly.pdbx_strand_id
1 'polypeptide(L)'
;VYTDGKWLAFMLEQILSNAIKYTPQGVVTIETAEEKDRFFITIKDTGIGIKAEDLPRVFEKGYTGYNGHADKKATGIGLYLCRQMADKLGHTIRMESEIGKGTKVWIGFDLDYADVRD
;
A
#
# COMPACT_ATOMS: atom_id res chain seq x y z
N VAL A 1 12.23 -6.51 12.19
CA VAL A 1 12.08 -6.72 10.75
C VAL A 1 13.35 -6.24 10.04
N TYR A 2 13.90 -7.09 9.22
CA TYR A 2 15.08 -6.78 8.43
C TYR A 2 14.67 -6.39 7.01
N THR A 3 14.93 -5.14 6.64
CA THR A 3 14.60 -4.67 5.30
C THR A 3 15.38 -3.38 5.01
N ASP A 4 15.31 -2.92 3.75
CA ASP A 4 15.93 -1.67 3.34
C ASP A 4 15.09 -0.50 3.82
N GLY A 5 15.66 0.34 4.68
CA GLY A 5 14.92 1.47 5.24
C GLY A 5 14.50 2.51 4.22
N LYS A 6 15.30 2.70 3.19
CA LYS A 6 14.95 3.66 2.13
C LYS A 6 13.76 3.16 1.32
N TRP A 7 13.74 1.87 1.02
CA TRP A 7 12.62 1.25 0.32
C TRP A 7 11.35 1.36 1.16
N LEU A 8 11.44 1.02 2.44
CA LEU A 8 10.28 1.08 3.31
C LEU A 8 9.73 2.50 3.43
N ALA A 9 10.60 3.49 3.57
CA ALA A 9 10.19 4.89 3.63
C ALA A 9 9.48 5.32 2.35
N PHE A 10 10.04 4.96 1.19
CA PHE A 10 9.42 5.27 -0.09
C PHE A 10 8.03 4.65 -0.20
N MET A 11 7.93 3.38 0.17
CA MET A 11 6.68 2.63 0.06
C MET A 11 5.60 3.21 0.96
N LEU A 12 5.94 3.50 2.22
CA LEU A 12 5.00 4.12 3.14
C LEU A 12 4.54 5.48 2.65
N GLU A 13 5.46 6.28 2.10
CA GLU A 13 5.13 7.58 1.55
C GLU A 13 4.11 7.47 0.42
N GLN A 14 4.31 6.53 -0.51
CA GLN A 14 3.39 6.32 -1.62
C GLN A 14 2.01 5.87 -1.14
N ILE A 15 1.97 4.91 -0.23
CA ILE A 15 0.71 4.38 0.26
C ILE A 15 -0.04 5.42 1.09
N LEU A 16 0.66 6.16 1.95
CA LEU A 16 0.04 7.22 2.75
C LEU A 16 -0.46 8.36 1.87
N SER A 17 0.31 8.75 0.86
CA SER A 17 -0.10 9.79 -0.07
C SER A 17 -1.41 9.39 -0.77
N ASN A 18 -1.51 8.13 -1.20
CA ASN A 18 -2.74 7.64 -1.80
C ASN A 18 -3.90 7.63 -0.81
N ALA A 19 -3.67 7.18 0.43
CA ALA A 19 -4.71 7.15 1.45
C ALA A 19 -5.26 8.55 1.70
N ILE A 20 -4.38 9.54 1.81
CA ILE A 20 -4.78 10.93 2.04
C ILE A 20 -5.54 11.47 0.83
N LYS A 21 -5.06 11.18 -0.38
CA LYS A 21 -5.68 11.65 -1.61
C LYS A 21 -7.12 11.15 -1.75
N TYR A 22 -7.38 9.91 -1.37
CA TYR A 22 -8.69 9.29 -1.50
C TYR A 22 -9.55 9.41 -0.23
N THR A 23 -9.08 10.18 0.76
CA THR A 23 -9.83 10.43 2.00
C THR A 23 -9.94 11.93 2.23
N PRO A 24 -10.73 12.64 1.40
CA PRO A 24 -10.87 14.10 1.57
C PRO A 24 -11.48 14.46 2.91
N GLN A 25 -12.31 13.58 3.46
CA GLN A 25 -12.86 13.72 4.81
C GLN A 25 -12.88 12.34 5.43
N GLY A 26 -12.32 12.23 6.63
CA GLY A 26 -12.28 10.94 7.30
C GLY A 26 -10.98 10.73 8.05
N VAL A 27 -10.63 9.45 8.22
CA VAL A 27 -9.50 9.06 9.06
C VAL A 27 -8.58 8.11 8.30
N VAL A 28 -7.27 8.32 8.45
CA VAL A 28 -6.25 7.39 7.97
C VAL A 28 -5.55 6.84 9.21
N THR A 29 -5.52 5.52 9.33
CA THR A 29 -4.95 4.84 10.49
C THR A 29 -3.81 3.93 10.05
N ILE A 30 -2.71 3.93 10.81
CA ILE A 30 -1.59 3.03 10.59
C ILE A 30 -1.53 2.10 11.79
N GLU A 31 -1.51 0.80 11.52
CA GLU A 31 -1.46 -0.22 12.56
C GLU A 31 -0.36 -1.22 12.25
N THR A 32 0.17 -1.85 13.28
CA THR A 32 1.14 -2.94 13.11
C THR A 32 0.61 -4.18 13.83
N ALA A 33 0.96 -5.33 13.31
CA ALA A 33 0.58 -6.61 13.91
C ALA A 33 1.66 -7.63 13.64
N GLU A 34 1.78 -8.58 14.56
CA GLU A 34 2.73 -9.68 14.41
C GLU A 34 1.95 -10.98 14.58
N GLU A 35 2.04 -11.85 13.58
CA GLU A 35 1.37 -13.15 13.59
C GLU A 35 2.36 -14.23 13.20
N LYS A 36 2.62 -15.16 14.13
CA LYS A 36 3.55 -16.25 13.91
C LYS A 36 4.89 -15.72 13.40
N ASP A 37 5.21 -16.01 12.16
CA ASP A 37 6.50 -15.66 11.55
C ASP A 37 6.41 -14.41 10.68
N ARG A 38 5.33 -13.65 10.77
CA ARG A 38 5.13 -12.51 9.90
C ARG A 38 4.80 -11.25 10.68
N PHE A 39 5.28 -10.14 10.17
CA PHE A 39 4.98 -8.81 10.68
C PHE A 39 4.23 -8.04 9.61
N PHE A 40 3.17 -7.34 10.01
CA PHE A 40 2.34 -6.58 9.07
C PHE A 40 2.28 -5.12 9.47
N ILE A 41 2.36 -4.26 8.45
CA ILE A 41 2.00 -2.85 8.59
C ILE A 41 0.73 -2.66 7.79
N THR A 42 -0.31 -2.11 8.41
CA THR A 42 -1.60 -1.90 7.78
C THR A 42 -1.91 -0.42 7.74
N ILE A 43 -2.29 0.07 6.56
CA ILE A 43 -2.71 1.46 6.37
C ILE A 43 -4.16 1.41 5.93
N LYS A 44 -5.04 1.96 6.77
CA LYS A 44 -6.48 1.89 6.57
C LYS A 44 -7.05 3.30 6.48
N ASP A 45 -7.90 3.53 5.49
CA ASP A 45 -8.59 4.81 5.38
C ASP A 45 -10.10 4.61 5.28
N THR A 46 -10.84 5.67 5.61
CA THR A 46 -12.30 5.67 5.53
C THR A 46 -12.75 6.52 4.34
N GLY A 47 -11.97 6.51 3.26
CA GLY A 47 -12.19 7.34 2.10
C GLY A 47 -13.21 6.78 1.12
N ILE A 48 -13.10 7.23 -0.12
CA ILE A 48 -14.09 6.89 -1.14
C ILE A 48 -14.05 5.43 -1.59
N GLY A 49 -12.93 4.76 -1.36
CA GLY A 49 -12.78 3.37 -1.80
C GLY A 49 -12.45 3.27 -3.29
N ILE A 50 -12.29 2.03 -3.74
CA ILE A 50 -11.93 1.70 -5.11
C ILE A 50 -12.95 0.69 -5.63
N LYS A 51 -13.39 0.88 -6.87
CA LYS A 51 -14.35 -0.05 -7.48
C LYS A 51 -13.75 -1.45 -7.58
N ALA A 52 -14.58 -2.47 -7.36
CA ALA A 52 -14.14 -3.85 -7.43
C ALA A 52 -13.46 -4.18 -8.76
N GLU A 53 -13.96 -3.63 -9.86
CA GLU A 53 -13.41 -3.85 -11.19
C GLU A 53 -12.02 -3.21 -11.37
N ASP A 54 -11.72 -2.15 -10.62
CA ASP A 54 -10.44 -1.46 -10.70
C ASP A 54 -9.40 -2.03 -9.73
N LEU A 55 -9.84 -2.72 -8.68
CA LEU A 55 -8.95 -3.19 -7.63
C LEU A 55 -7.81 -4.07 -8.14
N PRO A 56 -8.03 -5.02 -9.07
CA PRO A 56 -6.92 -5.81 -9.60
C PRO A 56 -5.91 -4.99 -10.39
N ARG A 57 -6.24 -3.77 -10.77
CA ARG A 57 -5.42 -2.94 -11.64
C ARG A 57 -4.59 -1.89 -10.90
N VAL A 58 -4.82 -1.73 -9.60
CA VAL A 58 -4.22 -0.60 -8.86
C VAL A 58 -2.68 -0.63 -8.84
N PHE A 59 -2.09 -1.80 -9.02
CA PHE A 59 -0.64 -1.94 -9.06
C PHE A 59 -0.08 -1.93 -10.48
N GLU A 60 -0.92 -1.75 -11.50
CA GLU A 60 -0.45 -1.69 -12.87
C GLU A 60 0.25 -0.36 -13.14
N LYS A 61 1.27 -0.41 -13.99
CA LYS A 61 1.99 0.79 -14.40
C LYS A 61 1.03 1.74 -15.12
N GLY A 62 0.98 2.99 -14.65
CA GLY A 62 0.16 4.01 -15.28
C GLY A 62 -1.27 4.09 -14.76
N TYR A 63 -1.66 3.21 -13.84
CA TYR A 63 -3.01 3.30 -13.25
C TYR A 63 -3.10 4.52 -12.34
N THR A 64 -4.03 5.44 -12.61
CA THR A 64 -4.21 6.66 -11.83
C THR A 64 -5.52 6.69 -11.06
N GLY A 65 -6.40 5.73 -11.31
CA GLY A 65 -7.64 5.60 -10.56
C GLY A 65 -8.67 6.68 -10.84
N TYR A 66 -9.68 6.73 -9.97
CA TYR A 66 -10.83 7.60 -10.12
C TYR A 66 -10.45 9.08 -10.19
N ASN A 67 -9.54 9.52 -9.32
CA ASN A 67 -9.14 10.93 -9.25
C ASN A 67 -7.89 11.24 -10.08
N GLY A 68 -7.38 10.28 -10.82
CA GLY A 68 -6.13 10.46 -11.55
C GLY A 68 -6.20 11.53 -12.62
N HIS A 69 -7.34 11.65 -13.28
CA HIS A 69 -7.50 12.65 -14.34
C HIS A 69 -7.57 14.08 -13.79
N ALA A 70 -8.06 14.23 -12.56
CA ALA A 70 -8.15 15.54 -11.94
C ALA A 70 -6.82 15.98 -11.30
N ASP A 71 -5.95 15.03 -11.01
CA ASP A 71 -4.64 15.28 -10.39
C ASP A 71 -3.57 15.23 -11.47
N LYS A 72 -3.14 16.39 -11.91
CA LYS A 72 -2.13 16.50 -12.98
C LYS A 72 -0.77 15.93 -12.57
N LYS A 73 -0.53 15.73 -11.28
CA LYS A 73 0.73 15.19 -10.78
C LYS A 73 0.70 13.68 -10.64
N ALA A 74 -0.47 13.05 -10.81
CA ALA A 74 -0.58 11.61 -10.69
C ALA A 74 0.06 10.94 -11.90
N THR A 75 1.04 10.08 -11.65
CA THR A 75 1.77 9.38 -12.71
C THR A 75 1.38 7.91 -12.84
N GLY A 76 0.72 7.36 -11.81
CA GLY A 76 0.37 5.96 -11.79
C GLY A 76 1.56 5.04 -11.61
N ILE A 77 2.68 5.56 -11.13
CA ILE A 77 3.91 4.78 -10.97
C ILE A 77 4.15 4.37 -9.52
N GLY A 78 3.66 5.16 -8.56
CA GLY A 78 3.96 4.94 -7.15
C GLY A 78 3.62 3.54 -6.66
N LEU A 79 2.38 3.10 -6.81
CA LEU A 79 1.96 1.76 -6.37
C LEU A 79 2.60 0.67 -7.21
N TYR A 80 2.79 0.90 -8.49
CA TYR A 80 3.50 -0.03 -9.36
C TYR A 80 4.91 -0.28 -8.81
N LEU A 81 5.65 0.77 -8.48
CA LEU A 81 7.00 0.63 -7.92
C LEU A 81 6.97 -0.07 -6.56
N CYS A 82 5.97 0.22 -5.73
CA CYS A 82 5.84 -0.46 -4.45
C CYS A 82 5.73 -1.96 -4.63
N ARG A 83 4.92 -2.41 -5.59
CA ARG A 83 4.75 -3.83 -5.87
C ARG A 83 6.04 -4.45 -6.37
N GLN A 84 6.72 -3.77 -7.30
CA GLN A 84 7.98 -4.25 -7.84
C GLN A 84 9.04 -4.41 -6.77
N MET A 85 9.15 -3.42 -5.88
CA MET A 85 10.13 -3.46 -4.81
C MET A 85 9.79 -4.52 -3.77
N ALA A 86 8.51 -4.67 -3.44
CA ALA A 86 8.07 -5.70 -2.51
C ALA A 86 8.43 -7.09 -3.05
N ASP A 87 8.11 -7.34 -4.31
CA ASP A 87 8.42 -8.64 -4.94
C ASP A 87 9.92 -8.91 -4.92
N LYS A 88 10.72 -7.90 -5.24
CA LYS A 88 12.17 -8.04 -5.29
C LYS A 88 12.78 -8.36 -3.93
N LEU A 89 12.21 -7.81 -2.87
CA LEU A 89 12.71 -7.99 -1.51
C LEU A 89 12.05 -9.13 -0.76
N GLY A 90 11.14 -9.84 -1.41
CA GLY A 90 10.48 -10.98 -0.78
C GLY A 90 9.38 -10.60 0.21
N HIS A 91 8.88 -9.38 0.12
CA HIS A 91 7.76 -8.93 0.95
C HIS A 91 6.47 -9.01 0.17
N THR A 92 5.34 -8.93 0.86
CA THR A 92 4.03 -8.96 0.22
C THR A 92 3.33 -7.62 0.40
N ILE A 93 2.51 -7.28 -0.59
CA ILE A 93 1.64 -6.11 -0.50
C ILE A 93 0.25 -6.53 -0.98
N ARG A 94 -0.79 -6.18 -0.23
CA ARG A 94 -2.17 -6.53 -0.54
C ARG A 94 -3.06 -5.33 -0.30
N MET A 95 -4.16 -5.28 -1.01
CA MET A 95 -5.12 -4.20 -0.88
C MET A 95 -6.54 -4.75 -0.92
N GLU A 96 -7.38 -4.22 -0.05
CA GLU A 96 -8.83 -4.43 -0.08
C GLU A 96 -9.50 -3.08 -0.08
N SER A 97 -10.62 -2.97 -0.77
CA SER A 97 -11.34 -1.71 -0.83
C SER A 97 -12.80 -1.95 -1.17
N GLU A 98 -13.64 -1.03 -0.72
CA GLU A 98 -15.07 -1.04 -1.03
C GLU A 98 -15.53 0.41 -1.18
N ILE A 99 -16.24 0.69 -2.27
CA ILE A 99 -16.76 2.03 -2.53
C ILE A 99 -17.64 2.47 -1.36
N GLY A 100 -17.37 3.68 -0.88
CA GLY A 100 -18.12 4.26 0.23
C GLY A 100 -17.64 3.85 1.61
N LYS A 101 -16.70 2.91 1.70
CA LYS A 101 -16.19 2.44 2.99
C LYS A 101 -14.71 2.70 3.22
N GLY A 102 -13.93 2.74 2.16
CA GLY A 102 -12.50 3.02 2.25
C GLY A 102 -11.62 1.91 1.75
N THR A 103 -10.34 2.03 2.06
CA THR A 103 -9.30 1.14 1.55
C THR A 103 -8.37 0.70 2.67
N LYS A 104 -7.90 -0.53 2.56
CA LYS A 104 -6.96 -1.12 3.51
C LYS A 104 -5.82 -1.74 2.74
N VAL A 105 -4.58 -1.35 3.07
CA VAL A 105 -3.38 -1.85 2.43
C VAL A 105 -2.51 -2.52 3.49
N TRP A 106 -2.04 -3.73 3.19
CA TRP A 106 -1.13 -4.47 4.07
C TRP A 106 0.23 -4.62 3.41
N ILE A 107 1.27 -4.45 4.22
CA ILE A 107 2.63 -4.81 3.86
C ILE A 107 3.04 -5.92 4.80
N GLY A 108 3.39 -7.09 4.25
CA GLY A 108 3.79 -8.24 5.05
C GLY A 108 5.27 -8.53 4.93
N PHE A 109 5.91 -8.78 6.07
CA PHE A 109 7.34 -9.09 6.16
C PHE A 109 7.51 -10.47 6.78
N ASP A 110 8.44 -11.24 6.25
CA ASP A 110 8.74 -12.57 6.75
C ASP A 110 9.78 -12.46 7.86
N LEU A 111 9.37 -12.71 9.11
CA LEU A 111 10.25 -12.59 10.27
C LEU A 111 11.30 -13.71 10.32
N ASP A 112 10.92 -14.90 9.87
CA ASP A 112 11.87 -16.03 9.82
C ASP A 112 13.02 -15.69 8.92
N TYR A 113 12.74 -15.13 7.77
CA TYR A 113 13.77 -14.72 6.84
C TYR A 113 14.68 -13.65 7.46
N ALA A 114 14.09 -12.69 8.18
CA ALA A 114 14.84 -11.65 8.85
C ALA A 114 15.75 -12.22 9.93
N ASP A 115 15.24 -13.17 10.72
CA ASP A 115 15.99 -13.81 11.78
C ASP A 115 17.19 -14.58 11.25
N VAL A 116 17.00 -15.26 10.15
CA VAL A 116 18.07 -16.06 9.54
C VAL A 116 19.21 -15.16 9.06
N ARG A 117 18.90 -13.97 8.62
CA ARG A 117 19.90 -13.05 8.10
C ARG A 117 20.72 -12.37 9.18
N ASP A 118 20.22 -12.35 10.39
CA ASP A 118 20.92 -11.75 11.53
C ASP A 118 21.97 -12.73 12.08
#